data_3789951663f110723498b1082c30b784
#
_entry.id   3789951663f110723498b1082c30b784
#
_cell.length_a   1.000
_cell.length_b   1.000
_cell.length_c   1.000
_cell.angle_alpha   90.00
_cell.angle_beta   90.00
_cell.angle_gamma   90.00
#
_symmetry.space_group_name_H-M   'P 1'
#
loop_
_entity.id
_entity.type
_entity.pdbx_description
1 polymer ?
#
loop_
_entity_poly.entity_id
_entity_poly.type
_entity_poly.pdbx_seq_one_letter_code
_entity_poly.pdbx_strand_id
1 'polypeptide(L)'
;MRQIREKASMLLVTNTVVVNFEQLCANLQNLAVDVILLDTTFWGGIRPCIKAAGVCETFQQPSAVHSSGELGIQLATMLHLGAVLPNLTFSADAHYHHLKDDILVGGKLLYQDGAIMVPDGPGLGVTLDRDRLQQYAEAFQRKGGYPYDRDPSRPGWFALVPNTRWADHTLPGLPFNQY
;
A
#
# COMPACT_ATOMS: atom_id res chain seq x y z
N MET A 1 11.70 -7.16 13.71
CA MET A 1 11.41 -5.71 13.79
C MET A 1 11.84 -5.13 15.15
N ARG A 2 11.40 -5.67 16.30
CA ARG A 2 11.75 -5.12 17.62
C ARG A 2 13.25 -4.82 17.79
N GLN A 3 14.14 -5.75 17.47
CA GLN A 3 15.59 -5.52 17.57
C GLN A 3 16.10 -4.37 16.68
N ILE A 4 15.44 -4.13 15.55
CA ILE A 4 15.74 -2.99 14.68
C ILE A 4 15.24 -1.71 15.34
N ARG A 5 14.00 -1.72 15.85
CA ARG A 5 13.40 -0.59 16.54
C ARG A 5 14.24 -0.13 17.74
N GLU A 6 14.73 -1.06 18.55
CA GLU A 6 15.56 -0.74 19.73
C GLU A 6 16.89 -0.06 19.38
N LYS A 7 17.33 -0.19 18.12
CA LYS A 7 18.58 0.42 17.61
C LYS A 7 18.36 1.60 16.68
N ALA A 8 17.12 1.81 16.22
CA ALA A 8 16.80 2.90 15.33
C ALA A 8 16.65 4.21 16.10
N SER A 9 17.14 5.29 15.54
CA SER A 9 16.94 6.66 16.05
C SER A 9 15.70 7.33 15.48
N MET A 10 14.93 6.62 14.66
CA MET A 10 13.71 7.09 14.00
C MET A 10 12.55 6.14 14.24
N LEU A 11 11.32 6.62 14.05
CA LEU A 11 10.13 5.78 14.12
C LEU A 11 10.12 4.74 12.99
N LEU A 12 9.75 3.52 13.33
CA LEU A 12 9.53 2.45 12.36
C LEU A 12 8.06 2.40 11.97
N VAL A 13 7.81 2.45 10.68
CA VAL A 13 6.48 2.45 10.08
C VAL A 13 6.34 1.21 9.19
N THR A 14 5.17 0.60 9.14
CA THR A 14 4.97 -0.62 8.34
C THR A 14 3.57 -0.74 7.76
N ASN A 15 3.50 -1.24 6.52
CA ASN A 15 2.27 -1.72 5.86
C ASN A 15 2.32 -3.23 5.54
N THR A 16 3.39 -3.93 5.90
CA THR A 16 3.60 -5.33 5.46
C THR A 16 3.85 -6.33 6.58
N VAL A 17 4.34 -5.91 7.73
CA VAL A 17 4.64 -6.83 8.85
C VAL A 17 3.57 -6.82 9.94
N VAL A 18 2.61 -5.90 9.88
CA VAL A 18 1.41 -5.88 10.72
C VAL A 18 0.21 -5.62 9.82
N VAL A 19 -0.43 -6.68 9.35
CA VAL A 19 -1.52 -6.62 8.36
C VAL A 19 -2.74 -7.47 8.76
N ASN A 20 -2.75 -7.98 9.96
CA ASN A 20 -3.89 -8.70 10.55
C ASN A 20 -3.95 -8.49 12.06
N PHE A 21 -5.03 -8.96 12.70
CA PHE A 21 -5.27 -8.70 14.13
C PHE A 21 -4.31 -9.46 15.04
N GLU A 22 -3.86 -10.64 14.63
CA GLU A 22 -2.89 -11.44 15.38
C GLU A 22 -1.53 -10.73 15.44
N GLN A 23 -1.08 -10.22 14.31
CA GLN A 23 0.15 -9.43 14.20
C GLN A 23 0.02 -8.09 14.92
N LEU A 24 -1.15 -7.43 14.86
CA LEU A 24 -1.41 -6.21 15.61
C LEU A 24 -1.32 -6.47 17.12
N CYS A 25 -1.96 -7.53 17.60
CA CYS A 25 -1.88 -7.92 19.00
C CYS A 25 -0.42 -8.16 19.43
N ALA A 26 0.34 -8.91 18.63
CA ALA A 26 1.76 -9.16 18.89
C ALA A 26 2.58 -7.86 18.88
N ASN A 27 2.28 -6.92 17.99
CA ASN A 27 2.95 -5.62 17.95
C ASN A 27 2.65 -4.79 19.20
N LEU A 28 1.38 -4.74 19.62
CA LEU A 28 0.97 -3.99 20.82
C LEU A 28 1.64 -4.52 22.09
N GLN A 29 1.89 -5.83 22.15
CA GLN A 29 2.58 -6.45 23.28
C GLN A 29 4.10 -6.24 23.26
N ASN A 30 4.70 -6.21 22.07
CA ASN A 30 6.16 -6.23 21.92
C ASN A 30 6.76 -4.93 21.37
N LEU A 31 5.93 -4.01 20.90
CA LEU A 31 6.35 -2.74 20.28
C LEU A 31 7.41 -2.95 19.20
N ALA A 32 7.09 -3.77 18.20
CA ALA A 32 8.02 -4.09 17.12
C ALA A 32 8.12 -2.97 16.07
N VAL A 33 7.05 -2.19 15.91
CA VAL A 33 6.99 -0.99 15.05
C VAL A 33 6.20 0.11 15.75
N ASP A 34 6.48 1.36 15.39
CA ASP A 34 5.92 2.54 16.03
C ASP A 34 4.61 3.01 15.38
N VAL A 35 4.43 2.82 14.08
CA VAL A 35 3.26 3.27 13.33
C VAL A 35 2.75 2.14 12.44
N ILE A 36 1.44 1.92 12.51
CA ILE A 36 0.74 0.95 11.67
C ILE A 36 0.16 1.67 10.45
N LEU A 37 0.57 1.25 9.26
CA LEU A 37 -0.04 1.73 8.02
C LEU A 37 -1.22 0.83 7.65
N LEU A 38 -2.40 1.44 7.60
CA LEU A 38 -3.64 0.77 7.25
C LEU A 38 -3.84 0.85 5.74
N ASP A 39 -3.64 -0.28 5.10
CA ASP A 39 -3.80 -0.46 3.66
C ASP A 39 -4.92 -1.47 3.41
N THR A 40 -5.97 -1.06 2.69
CA THR A 40 -7.14 -1.92 2.48
C THR A 40 -6.82 -3.17 1.67
N THR A 41 -5.76 -3.16 0.87
CA THR A 41 -5.28 -4.33 0.12
C THR A 41 -4.74 -5.41 1.07
N PHE A 42 -3.90 -5.01 2.01
CA PHE A 42 -3.26 -5.94 2.95
C PHE A 42 -4.17 -6.35 4.10
N TRP A 43 -4.97 -5.44 4.62
CA TRP A 43 -5.87 -5.70 5.73
C TRP A 43 -7.19 -6.39 5.33
N GLY A 44 -7.47 -6.50 4.02
CA GLY A 44 -8.67 -7.17 3.50
C GLY A 44 -9.90 -6.26 3.43
N GLY A 45 -9.71 -4.96 3.25
CA GLY A 45 -10.76 -4.00 2.97
C GLY A 45 -10.99 -2.94 4.05
N ILE A 46 -12.01 -2.11 3.83
CA ILE A 46 -12.33 -0.95 4.68
C ILE A 46 -12.66 -1.36 6.12
N ARG A 47 -13.53 -2.36 6.30
CA ARG A 47 -14.00 -2.77 7.65
C ARG A 47 -12.88 -3.27 8.57
N PRO A 48 -11.95 -4.14 8.12
CA PRO A 48 -10.80 -4.51 8.93
C PRO A 48 -9.90 -3.32 9.28
N CYS A 49 -9.68 -2.39 8.35
CA CYS A 49 -8.90 -1.17 8.62
C CYS A 49 -9.55 -0.30 9.70
N ILE A 50 -10.85 -0.04 9.63
CA ILE A 50 -11.57 0.73 10.66
C ILE A 50 -11.48 0.03 12.01
N LYS A 51 -11.67 -1.30 12.05
CA LYS A 51 -11.55 -2.07 13.29
C LYS A 51 -10.13 -2.01 13.85
N ALA A 52 -9.12 -2.14 13.00
CA ALA A 52 -7.72 -2.03 13.41
C ALA A 52 -7.38 -0.63 13.94
N ALA A 53 -7.88 0.43 13.29
CA ALA A 53 -7.72 1.80 13.76
C ALA A 53 -8.33 2.02 15.16
N GLY A 54 -9.51 1.47 15.43
CA GLY A 54 -10.11 1.54 16.76
C GLY A 54 -9.29 0.81 17.84
N VAL A 55 -8.67 -0.31 17.49
CA VAL A 55 -7.72 -0.98 18.39
C VAL A 55 -6.48 -0.12 18.60
N CYS A 56 -5.91 0.42 17.53
CA CYS A 56 -4.77 1.33 17.60
C CYS A 56 -5.08 2.55 18.48
N GLU A 57 -6.25 3.17 18.32
CA GLU A 57 -6.70 4.27 19.15
C GLU A 57 -6.77 3.91 20.64
N THR A 58 -7.37 2.75 20.96
CA THR A 58 -7.49 2.26 22.34
C THR A 58 -6.15 2.08 23.02
N PHE A 59 -5.15 1.60 22.28
CA PHE A 59 -3.80 1.37 22.80
C PHE A 59 -2.83 2.53 22.56
N GLN A 60 -3.33 3.67 22.09
CA GLN A 60 -2.51 4.84 21.74
C GLN A 60 -1.39 4.49 20.74
N GLN A 61 -1.61 3.50 19.89
CA GLN A 61 -0.72 3.12 18.82
C GLN A 61 -0.94 4.05 17.64
N PRO A 62 0.07 4.82 17.19
CA PRO A 62 -0.05 5.66 16.01
C PRO A 62 -0.43 4.87 14.75
N SER A 63 -1.26 5.46 13.91
CA SER A 63 -1.62 4.89 12.62
C SER A 63 -1.57 5.93 11.50
N ALA A 64 -1.47 5.45 10.28
CA ALA A 64 -1.60 6.22 9.06
C ALA A 64 -2.23 5.36 7.95
N VAL A 65 -2.52 5.95 6.81
CA VAL A 65 -3.05 5.26 5.64
C VAL A 65 -1.95 5.16 4.59
N HIS A 66 -1.86 4.01 3.94
CA HIS A 66 -0.90 3.74 2.87
C HIS A 66 -1.60 3.22 1.62
N SER A 67 -1.10 3.61 0.45
CA SER A 67 -1.49 3.07 -0.85
C SER A 67 -0.23 2.73 -1.65
N SER A 68 -0.20 1.53 -2.19
CA SER A 68 0.98 0.97 -2.88
C SER A 68 1.06 1.31 -4.38
N GLY A 69 0.30 2.30 -4.86
CA GLY A 69 0.30 2.73 -6.26
C GLY A 69 -0.82 2.11 -7.09
N GLU A 70 -1.90 1.80 -6.45
CA GLU A 70 -3.14 1.33 -7.04
C GLU A 70 -3.80 2.41 -7.89
N LEU A 71 -4.69 1.99 -8.79
CA LEU A 71 -5.49 2.90 -9.61
C LEU A 71 -6.53 3.67 -8.75
N GLY A 72 -7.11 4.70 -9.32
CA GLY A 72 -7.90 5.69 -8.62
C GLY A 72 -9.12 5.19 -7.85
N ILE A 73 -9.69 4.02 -8.17
CA ILE A 73 -10.75 3.41 -7.35
C ILE A 73 -10.21 3.06 -5.97
N GLN A 74 -9.05 2.43 -5.92
CA GLN A 74 -8.39 2.10 -4.65
C GLN A 74 -7.96 3.36 -3.91
N LEU A 75 -7.38 4.34 -4.62
CA LEU A 75 -7.00 5.61 -4.00
C LEU A 75 -8.22 6.33 -3.41
N ALA A 76 -9.35 6.41 -4.14
CA ALA A 76 -10.58 6.97 -3.60
C ALA A 76 -11.04 6.23 -2.32
N THR A 77 -10.93 4.90 -2.30
CA THR A 77 -11.22 4.10 -1.10
C THR A 77 -10.33 4.50 0.07
N MET A 78 -9.04 4.70 -0.17
CA MET A 78 -8.07 5.10 0.85
C MET A 78 -8.30 6.54 1.34
N LEU A 79 -8.71 7.44 0.45
CA LEU A 79 -9.09 8.82 0.83
C LEU A 79 -10.29 8.83 1.77
N HIS A 80 -11.35 8.07 1.44
CA HIS A 80 -12.51 7.93 2.34
C HIS A 80 -12.14 7.26 3.66
N LEU A 81 -11.29 6.25 3.62
CA LEU A 81 -10.79 5.61 4.83
C LEU A 81 -10.07 6.62 5.72
N GLY A 82 -9.11 7.36 5.16
CA GLY A 82 -8.35 8.37 5.89
C GLY A 82 -9.20 9.47 6.49
N ALA A 83 -10.32 9.83 5.83
CA ALA A 83 -11.25 10.85 6.32
C ALA A 83 -12.05 10.42 7.56
N VAL A 84 -12.17 9.13 7.84
CA VAL A 84 -13.01 8.61 8.95
C VAL A 84 -12.23 7.89 10.03
N LEU A 85 -10.94 7.63 9.83
CA LEU A 85 -10.15 6.91 10.83
C LEU A 85 -9.88 7.78 12.05
N PRO A 86 -10.12 7.25 13.27
CA PRO A 86 -9.63 7.86 14.48
C PRO A 86 -8.09 7.71 14.54
N ASN A 87 -7.44 8.59 15.28
CA ASN A 87 -6.01 8.46 15.57
C ASN A 87 -5.10 8.40 14.33
N LEU A 88 -5.48 9.10 13.25
CA LEU A 88 -4.63 9.27 12.08
C LEU A 88 -3.54 10.29 12.42
N THR A 89 -2.41 9.80 12.91
CA THR A 89 -1.36 10.62 13.51
C THR A 89 -0.37 11.16 12.46
N PHE A 90 -0.24 10.45 11.35
CA PHE A 90 0.68 10.82 10.26
C PHE A 90 -0.09 11.00 8.96
N SER A 91 0.46 11.80 8.08
CA SER A 91 -0.08 11.98 6.73
C SER A 91 -0.17 10.64 6.00
N ALA A 92 -1.24 10.48 5.22
CA ALA A 92 -1.34 9.36 4.29
C ALA A 92 -0.27 9.47 3.21
N ASP A 93 0.24 8.34 2.75
CA ASP A 93 1.11 8.28 1.60
C ASP A 93 0.51 7.43 0.48
N ALA A 94 0.85 7.74 -0.76
CA ALA A 94 0.42 6.99 -1.92
C ALA A 94 1.44 7.09 -3.04
N HIS A 95 1.67 5.98 -3.75
CA HIS A 95 2.51 5.97 -4.95
C HIS A 95 1.77 6.37 -6.22
N TYR A 96 0.54 6.79 -6.09
CA TYR A 96 -0.38 7.13 -7.18
C TYR A 96 0.17 8.19 -8.15
N HIS A 97 0.96 9.14 -7.67
CA HIS A 97 1.58 10.15 -8.52
C HIS A 97 2.55 9.56 -9.57
N HIS A 98 3.09 8.37 -9.33
CA HIS A 98 3.94 7.67 -10.28
C HIS A 98 3.15 7.06 -11.45
N LEU A 99 1.84 6.88 -11.32
CA LEU A 99 1.03 6.36 -12.41
C LEU A 99 0.97 7.37 -13.56
N LYS A 100 1.11 6.87 -14.77
CA LYS A 100 1.00 7.70 -15.98
C LYS A 100 -0.44 8.05 -16.31
N ASP A 101 -1.36 7.14 -16.02
CA ASP A 101 -2.77 7.19 -16.39
C ASP A 101 -3.66 6.47 -15.36
N ASP A 102 -4.97 6.51 -15.55
CA ASP A 102 -5.96 5.89 -14.67
C ASP A 102 -7.15 5.37 -15.48
N ILE A 103 -7.99 4.58 -14.82
CA ILE A 103 -9.24 4.02 -15.33
C ILE A 103 -10.48 4.80 -14.86
N LEU A 104 -10.30 6.01 -14.41
CA LEU A 104 -11.40 6.91 -14.02
C LEU A 104 -11.85 7.78 -15.18
N VAL A 105 -13.15 8.06 -15.24
CA VAL A 105 -13.68 9.14 -16.09
C VAL A 105 -13.06 10.45 -15.61
N GLY A 106 -12.48 11.21 -16.55
CA GLY A 106 -11.73 12.42 -16.24
C GLY A 106 -10.26 12.19 -15.94
N GLY A 107 -9.79 10.95 -15.85
CA GLY A 107 -8.39 10.61 -15.64
C GLY A 107 -7.99 10.57 -14.17
N LYS A 108 -6.74 10.91 -13.89
CA LYS A 108 -6.16 10.83 -12.54
C LYS A 108 -6.77 11.83 -11.58
N LEU A 109 -6.92 11.43 -10.33
CA LEU A 109 -7.15 12.36 -9.21
C LEU A 109 -5.93 13.26 -9.06
N LEU A 110 -6.17 14.55 -8.86
CA LEU A 110 -5.11 15.56 -8.88
C LEU A 110 -4.68 15.95 -7.46
N TYR A 111 -3.37 16.05 -7.28
CA TYR A 111 -2.80 16.68 -6.10
C TYR A 111 -2.96 18.20 -6.17
N GLN A 112 -3.42 18.79 -5.09
CA GLN A 112 -3.52 20.23 -4.90
C GLN A 112 -2.89 20.56 -3.55
N ASP A 113 -1.88 21.41 -3.55
CA ASP A 113 -1.16 21.82 -2.34
C ASP A 113 -0.68 20.65 -1.45
N GLY A 114 -0.23 19.58 -2.08
CA GLY A 114 0.27 18.38 -1.39
C GLY A 114 -0.81 17.41 -0.90
N ALA A 115 -2.09 17.65 -1.21
CA ALA A 115 -3.20 16.81 -0.82
C ALA A 115 -4.07 16.40 -2.01
N ILE A 116 -4.90 15.38 -1.82
CA ILE A 116 -5.98 15.03 -2.73
C ILE A 116 -7.29 15.17 -1.96
N MET A 117 -8.26 15.90 -2.56
CA MET A 117 -9.58 16.03 -1.99
C MET A 117 -10.31 14.70 -1.97
N VAL A 118 -10.99 14.40 -0.88
CA VAL A 118 -11.88 13.23 -0.80
C VAL A 118 -13.04 13.46 -1.75
N PRO A 119 -13.31 12.55 -2.72
CA PRO A 119 -14.44 12.72 -3.61
C PRO A 119 -15.78 12.69 -2.86
N ASP A 120 -16.70 13.56 -3.19
CA ASP A 120 -17.98 13.75 -2.47
C ASP A 120 -19.21 13.19 -3.20
N GLY A 121 -19.02 12.58 -4.37
CA GLY A 121 -20.09 11.96 -5.14
C GLY A 121 -20.60 10.64 -4.53
N PRO A 122 -21.70 10.08 -5.08
CA PRO A 122 -22.25 8.80 -4.61
C PRO A 122 -21.21 7.66 -4.65
N GLY A 123 -21.27 6.77 -3.67
CA GLY A 123 -20.32 5.67 -3.52
C GLY A 123 -18.91 6.15 -3.13
N LEU A 124 -17.93 5.88 -3.95
CA LEU A 124 -16.56 6.39 -3.78
C LEU A 124 -16.34 7.77 -4.41
N GLY A 125 -17.40 8.39 -4.97
CA GLY A 125 -17.31 9.68 -5.65
C GLY A 125 -16.52 9.67 -6.95
N VAL A 126 -16.19 8.49 -7.49
CA VAL A 126 -15.48 8.32 -8.76
C VAL A 126 -16.25 7.39 -9.69
N THR A 127 -16.08 7.58 -10.99
CA THR A 127 -16.74 6.78 -12.03
C THR A 127 -15.70 6.03 -12.85
N LEU A 128 -15.94 4.73 -13.05
CA LEU A 128 -15.07 3.88 -13.85
C LEU A 128 -15.23 4.18 -15.34
N ASP A 129 -14.12 4.46 -16.02
CA ASP A 129 -14.02 4.49 -17.48
C ASP A 129 -13.89 3.05 -18.01
N ARG A 130 -14.98 2.50 -18.50
CA ARG A 130 -15.04 1.10 -18.95
C ARG A 130 -14.21 0.86 -20.22
N ASP A 131 -14.09 1.85 -21.08
CA ASP A 131 -13.34 1.73 -22.32
C ASP A 131 -11.83 1.69 -22.01
N ARG A 132 -11.35 2.51 -21.11
CA ARG A 132 -9.97 2.45 -20.60
C ARG A 132 -9.69 1.14 -19.91
N LEU A 133 -10.58 0.70 -19.03
CA LEU A 133 -10.41 -0.60 -18.37
C LEU A 133 -10.27 -1.73 -19.40
N GLN A 134 -11.11 -1.74 -20.44
CA GLN A 134 -11.03 -2.74 -21.49
C GLN A 134 -9.70 -2.67 -22.25
N GLN A 135 -9.23 -1.48 -22.59
CA GLN A 135 -7.94 -1.29 -23.26
C GLN A 135 -6.78 -1.85 -22.42
N TYR A 136 -6.78 -1.61 -21.11
CA TYR A 136 -5.74 -2.15 -20.21
C TYR A 136 -5.87 -3.66 -20.04
N ALA A 137 -7.07 -4.21 -19.96
CA ALA A 137 -7.30 -5.66 -19.92
C ALA A 137 -6.75 -6.34 -21.19
N GLU A 138 -7.03 -5.80 -22.37
CA GLU A 138 -6.50 -6.30 -23.63
C GLU A 138 -4.97 -6.15 -23.73
N ALA A 139 -4.44 -5.04 -23.24
CA ALA A 139 -2.99 -4.86 -23.17
C ALA A 139 -2.32 -5.89 -22.27
N PHE A 140 -2.93 -6.20 -21.12
CA PHE A 140 -2.47 -7.25 -20.21
C PHE A 140 -2.52 -8.64 -20.88
N GLN A 141 -3.62 -8.95 -21.55
CA GLN A 141 -3.73 -10.24 -22.27
C GLN A 141 -2.67 -10.40 -23.35
N ARG A 142 -2.31 -9.33 -24.06
CA ARG A 142 -1.30 -9.38 -25.14
C ARG A 142 0.14 -9.40 -24.63
N LYS A 143 0.44 -8.66 -23.56
CA LYS A 143 1.80 -8.42 -23.09
C LYS A 143 2.15 -9.20 -21.83
N GLY A 144 1.16 -9.72 -21.11
CA GLY A 144 1.32 -10.26 -19.77
C GLY A 144 1.49 -9.16 -18.72
N GLY A 145 1.77 -9.57 -17.50
CA GLY A 145 2.07 -8.65 -16.41
C GLY A 145 3.36 -7.87 -16.67
N TYR A 146 3.45 -6.69 -16.05
CA TYR A 146 4.68 -5.91 -16.13
C TYR A 146 5.82 -6.62 -15.39
N PRO A 147 7.00 -6.76 -15.99
CA PRO A 147 8.13 -7.45 -15.36
C PRO A 147 8.83 -6.52 -14.35
N TYR A 148 8.21 -6.31 -13.19
CA TYR A 148 8.76 -5.46 -12.13
C TYR A 148 10.15 -5.89 -11.65
N ASP A 149 10.45 -7.17 -11.80
CA ASP A 149 11.71 -7.78 -11.39
C ASP A 149 12.80 -7.68 -12.44
N ARG A 150 12.52 -7.03 -13.58
CA ARG A 150 13.48 -6.94 -14.71
C ARG A 150 13.60 -5.52 -15.21
N ASP A 151 14.83 -5.06 -15.29
CA ASP A 151 15.19 -3.85 -15.99
C ASP A 151 16.21 -4.22 -17.10
N PRO A 152 15.81 -4.16 -18.38
CA PRO A 152 16.72 -4.51 -19.48
C PRO A 152 17.99 -3.67 -19.53
N SER A 153 17.95 -2.45 -19.00
CA SER A 153 19.11 -1.55 -18.95
C SER A 153 20.07 -1.87 -17.80
N ARG A 154 19.66 -2.71 -16.86
CA ARG A 154 20.42 -3.07 -15.67
C ARG A 154 20.40 -4.58 -15.46
N PRO A 155 21.13 -5.35 -16.25
CA PRO A 155 21.19 -6.81 -16.12
C PRO A 155 21.56 -7.21 -14.67
N GLY A 156 20.80 -8.13 -14.10
CA GLY A 156 21.01 -8.58 -12.72
C GLY A 156 20.40 -7.71 -11.64
N TRP A 157 19.81 -6.57 -11.97
CA TRP A 157 19.03 -5.77 -11.00
C TRP A 157 17.62 -6.34 -10.84
N PHE A 158 17.15 -6.33 -9.60
CA PHE A 158 15.82 -6.78 -9.24
C PHE A 158 15.16 -5.73 -8.34
N ALA A 159 13.86 -5.54 -8.52
CA ALA A 159 13.06 -4.73 -7.60
C ALA A 159 13.06 -5.35 -6.19
N LEU A 160 12.95 -4.52 -5.18
CA LEU A 160 12.87 -4.96 -3.78
C LEU A 160 11.53 -5.62 -3.43
N VAL A 161 10.53 -5.49 -4.28
CA VAL A 161 9.25 -6.17 -4.09
C VAL A 161 9.38 -7.67 -4.35
N PRO A 162 8.56 -8.49 -3.71
CA PRO A 162 8.61 -9.93 -3.87
C PRO A 162 8.58 -10.35 -5.34
N ASN A 163 9.51 -11.18 -5.72
CA ASN A 163 9.55 -11.82 -7.01
C ASN A 163 9.87 -13.31 -6.84
N THR A 164 9.49 -14.11 -7.82
CA THR A 164 9.66 -15.57 -7.76
C THR A 164 11.13 -16.00 -7.78
N ARG A 165 12.05 -15.10 -8.10
CA ARG A 165 13.47 -15.39 -8.17
C ARG A 165 14.15 -15.47 -6.81
N TRP A 166 13.46 -15.11 -5.77
CA TRP A 166 13.98 -15.31 -4.41
C TRP A 166 14.24 -16.78 -4.09
N ALA A 167 13.57 -17.68 -4.82
CA ALA A 167 13.83 -19.11 -4.76
C ALA A 167 14.98 -19.58 -5.66
N ASP A 168 15.57 -18.71 -6.47
CA ASP A 168 16.65 -19.06 -7.39
C ASP A 168 18.01 -18.98 -6.69
N HIS A 169 18.54 -20.13 -6.37
CA HIS A 169 19.83 -20.30 -5.70
C HIS A 169 21.04 -19.85 -6.53
N THR A 170 20.85 -19.62 -7.82
CA THR A 170 21.94 -19.22 -8.72
C THR A 170 22.22 -17.72 -8.67
N LEU A 171 21.34 -16.93 -8.02
CA LEU A 171 21.48 -15.49 -7.93
C LEU A 171 22.43 -15.12 -6.79
N PRO A 172 23.59 -14.51 -7.09
CA PRO A 172 24.54 -14.10 -6.06
C PRO A 172 23.90 -13.09 -5.09
N GLY A 173 24.09 -13.29 -3.80
CA GLY A 173 23.67 -12.35 -2.77
C GLY A 173 22.20 -12.41 -2.38
N LEU A 174 21.43 -13.38 -2.89
CA LEU A 174 20.06 -13.63 -2.43
C LEU A 174 20.02 -14.86 -1.50
N PRO A 175 20.05 -14.68 -0.18
CA PRO A 175 20.04 -15.79 0.78
C PRO A 175 18.64 -16.38 1.03
N PHE A 176 17.59 -15.97 0.27
CA PHE A 176 16.19 -16.19 0.64
C PHE A 176 15.50 -17.29 -0.13
N ASN A 177 16.15 -18.39 -0.26
CA ASN A 177 15.60 -19.59 -0.86
C ASN A 177 14.89 -20.53 0.13
N GLN A 178 14.53 -20.05 1.33
CA GLN A 178 13.99 -20.88 2.40
C GLN A 178 12.58 -20.44 2.86
N TYR A 179 11.81 -19.79 1.98
CA TYR A 179 10.43 -19.42 2.31
C TYR A 179 9.45 -20.11 1.37
#